data_655ad883e075e666dcefbfdf794929a5
#
_entry.id   655ad883e075e666dcefbfdf794929a5
#
_cell.length_a   1.000
_cell.length_b   1.000
_cell.length_c   1.000
_cell.angle_alpha   90.00
_cell.angle_beta   90.00
_cell.angle_gamma   90.00
#
_symmetry.space_group_name_H-M   'P 1'
#
loop_
_entity.id
_entity.type
_entity.pdbx_description
1 polymer ?
#
loop_
_entity_poly.entity_id
_entity_poly.type
_entity_poly.pdbx_seq_one_letter_code
_entity_poly.pdbx_strand_id
1 'polypeptide(L)'
;MENKIDTKQRIVTPNHNALLYSNIAQSTGLVWAYDFDTSGHVKPIDVEKPPKLSKPKGAFHWLHFDLVDARAIAWCEAQANLPREVWQILHDRDASPRLYVEAGLLCGMLPDFARNSDSRNAEPSYLHVVMAKNWIVTGRRHPLQGIRNLRDNLVKGQVIATPAALLEAMVNSHIADVAKLIQDIANQTDTIEDRIISRSDTAGTAEIGGLRRKIVTIHRELKQLHTIFRDIKHDDKAEKVYEGLEELVTRTDRKVEMLNDEIHAIQDRARLLQEETSALVAASINNSLYIISLISALLLPPSVIFGMFGMNVGGVPLIAEPTGFIIVTLAAIASSAFVYWLLWRQRKRT
;
A
#
# COMPACT_ATOMS: atom_id res chain seq x y z
N MET A 1 -48.75 -32.31 -37.60
CA MET A 1 -47.42 -31.79 -38.04
C MET A 1 -46.69 -31.27 -36.82
N GLU A 2 -45.88 -32.17 -36.29
CA GLU A 2 -45.03 -31.97 -35.11
C GLU A 2 -43.84 -31.06 -35.45
N ASN A 3 -43.57 -30.14 -34.59
CA ASN A 3 -42.33 -29.40 -34.65
C ASN A 3 -41.53 -29.65 -33.36
N LYS A 4 -40.56 -30.56 -33.46
CA LYS A 4 -39.56 -30.88 -32.42
C LYS A 4 -38.67 -29.67 -32.20
N ILE A 5 -38.70 -29.14 -30.98
CA ILE A 5 -37.68 -28.20 -30.50
C ILE A 5 -36.55 -28.99 -29.83
N ASP A 6 -35.43 -28.99 -30.50
CA ASP A 6 -34.19 -29.65 -30.08
C ASP A 6 -33.51 -28.82 -28.99
N THR A 7 -33.70 -29.21 -27.73
CA THR A 7 -33.09 -28.55 -26.58
C THR A 7 -31.71 -29.16 -26.36
N LYS A 8 -30.68 -28.64 -27.04
CA LYS A 8 -29.28 -28.92 -26.71
C LYS A 8 -28.98 -28.40 -25.31
N GLN A 9 -29.02 -29.29 -24.34
CA GLN A 9 -28.44 -29.07 -23.02
C GLN A 9 -26.94 -28.75 -23.18
N ARG A 10 -26.56 -27.49 -22.95
CA ARG A 10 -25.18 -27.11 -22.68
C ARG A 10 -24.82 -27.77 -21.36
N ILE A 11 -24.04 -28.82 -21.41
CA ILE A 11 -23.31 -29.36 -20.26
C ILE A 11 -22.30 -28.29 -19.87
N VAL A 12 -22.66 -27.48 -18.86
CA VAL A 12 -21.71 -26.61 -18.17
C VAL A 12 -20.82 -27.53 -17.37
N THR A 13 -19.63 -27.80 -17.87
CA THR A 13 -18.59 -28.50 -17.10
C THR A 13 -18.32 -27.65 -15.84
N PRO A 14 -18.54 -28.21 -14.63
CA PRO A 14 -18.24 -27.47 -13.41
C PRO A 14 -16.74 -27.16 -13.39
N ASN A 15 -16.43 -25.90 -13.12
CA ASN A 15 -15.08 -25.42 -13.00
C ASN A 15 -14.35 -26.30 -11.96
N HIS A 16 -13.47 -27.17 -12.41
CA HIS A 16 -12.78 -28.19 -11.58
C HIS A 16 -12.07 -27.57 -10.38
N ASN A 17 -11.66 -26.32 -10.51
CA ASN A 17 -11.08 -25.53 -9.43
C ASN A 17 -12.09 -25.11 -8.34
N ALA A 18 -13.35 -24.83 -8.69
CA ALA A 18 -14.36 -24.42 -7.69
C ALA A 18 -14.77 -25.60 -6.78
N LEU A 19 -14.82 -26.83 -7.31
CA LEU A 19 -15.13 -28.03 -6.54
C LEU A 19 -13.97 -28.46 -5.63
N LEU A 20 -12.72 -28.21 -6.03
CA LEU A 20 -11.55 -28.44 -5.19
C LEU A 20 -11.53 -27.53 -3.95
N TYR A 21 -12.10 -26.33 -4.02
CA TYR A 21 -12.13 -25.40 -2.89
C TYR A 21 -13.28 -25.66 -1.89
N SER A 22 -14.39 -26.24 -2.30
CA SER A 22 -15.57 -26.44 -1.45
C SER A 22 -15.49 -27.67 -0.54
N ASN A 23 -14.75 -28.72 -0.92
CA ASN A 23 -14.64 -29.96 -0.16
C ASN A 23 -13.42 -30.04 0.77
N ILE A 24 -12.46 -29.10 0.63
CA ILE A 24 -11.17 -29.12 1.33
C ILE A 24 -11.26 -28.66 2.78
N ALA A 25 -12.28 -27.90 3.14
CA ALA A 25 -12.37 -27.23 4.44
C ALA A 25 -12.98 -28.05 5.58
N GLN A 26 -13.41 -29.30 5.33
CA GLN A 26 -14.33 -29.95 6.28
C GLN A 26 -13.71 -30.80 7.38
N SER A 27 -12.46 -31.28 7.30
CA SER A 27 -11.94 -32.19 8.32
C SER A 27 -10.78 -31.72 9.19
N THR A 28 -9.87 -30.85 8.73
CA THR A 28 -8.63 -30.50 9.48
C THR A 28 -8.24 -29.03 9.50
N GLY A 29 -8.96 -28.14 8.85
CA GLY A 29 -8.50 -26.74 8.62
C GLY A 29 -7.29 -26.64 7.68
N LEU A 30 -6.86 -27.74 7.07
CA LEU A 30 -5.77 -27.77 6.10
C LEU A 30 -6.26 -27.25 4.75
N VAL A 31 -5.59 -26.23 4.22
CA VAL A 31 -5.96 -25.57 2.95
C VAL A 31 -5.34 -26.31 1.77
N TRP A 32 -4.07 -26.73 1.91
CA TRP A 32 -3.36 -27.62 0.99
C TRP A 32 -2.19 -28.30 1.68
N ALA A 33 -1.76 -29.41 1.09
CA ALA A 33 -0.57 -30.14 1.50
C ALA A 33 0.17 -30.64 0.27
N TYR A 34 1.48 -30.57 0.32
CA TYR A 34 2.38 -31.03 -0.74
C TYR A 34 3.51 -31.88 -0.19
N ASP A 35 3.89 -32.90 -0.94
CA ASP A 35 5.09 -33.70 -0.73
C ASP A 35 6.11 -33.36 -1.81
N PHE A 36 7.33 -33.04 -1.41
CA PHE A 36 8.43 -32.72 -2.29
C PHE A 36 9.34 -33.92 -2.40
N ASP A 37 9.64 -34.35 -3.63
CA ASP A 37 10.59 -35.42 -3.86
C ASP A 37 12.04 -34.91 -3.77
N THR A 38 13.01 -35.84 -3.83
CA THR A 38 14.44 -35.51 -3.78
C THR A 38 14.93 -34.66 -4.95
N SER A 39 14.16 -34.59 -6.03
CA SER A 39 14.41 -33.74 -7.20
C SER A 39 13.75 -32.36 -7.05
N GLY A 40 13.00 -32.12 -5.97
CA GLY A 40 12.32 -30.87 -5.68
C GLY A 40 10.98 -30.67 -6.41
N HIS A 41 10.45 -31.73 -7.06
CA HIS A 41 9.12 -31.67 -7.66
C HIS A 41 8.05 -31.90 -6.61
N VAL A 42 6.90 -31.23 -6.81
CA VAL A 42 5.79 -31.22 -5.86
C VAL A 42 4.70 -32.21 -6.27
N LYS A 43 4.18 -32.95 -5.28
CA LYS A 43 2.99 -33.82 -5.42
C LYS A 43 1.95 -33.41 -4.39
N PRO A 44 0.67 -33.20 -4.77
CA PRO A 44 -0.36 -32.90 -3.81
C PRO A 44 -0.61 -34.10 -2.88
N ILE A 45 -0.85 -33.81 -1.62
CA ILE A 45 -1.26 -34.75 -0.58
C ILE A 45 -2.75 -34.59 -0.36
N ASP A 46 -3.45 -35.72 -0.06
CA ASP A 46 -4.85 -35.67 0.32
C ASP A 46 -5.04 -34.91 1.65
N VAL A 47 -5.77 -33.83 1.60
CA VAL A 47 -6.01 -32.95 2.75
C VAL A 47 -6.96 -33.54 3.80
N GLU A 48 -7.75 -34.58 3.44
CA GLU A 48 -8.59 -35.31 4.40
C GLU A 48 -7.77 -36.24 5.29
N LYS A 49 -6.57 -36.62 4.84
CA LYS A 49 -5.65 -37.53 5.55
C LYS A 49 -4.24 -36.93 5.63
N PRO A 50 -4.07 -35.81 6.41
CA PRO A 50 -2.77 -35.19 6.51
C PRO A 50 -1.72 -36.14 7.04
N PRO A 51 -0.50 -36.10 6.48
CA PRO A 51 0.58 -36.99 6.87
C PRO A 51 1.08 -36.67 8.27
N LYS A 52 1.65 -37.63 8.98
CA LYS A 52 2.42 -37.35 10.19
C LYS A 52 3.66 -36.57 9.82
N LEU A 53 3.95 -35.46 10.55
CA LEU A 53 5.08 -34.58 10.30
C LEU A 53 6.44 -35.30 10.33
N SER A 54 6.54 -36.39 11.10
CA SER A 54 7.80 -37.12 11.32
C SER A 54 8.24 -38.04 10.19
N LYS A 55 7.41 -38.31 9.17
CA LYS A 55 7.70 -39.28 8.13
C LYS A 55 7.24 -38.83 6.75
N PRO A 56 8.01 -37.93 6.08
CA PRO A 56 7.75 -37.60 4.70
C PRO A 56 7.91 -38.85 3.81
N LYS A 57 7.09 -38.98 2.77
CA LYS A 57 7.27 -39.99 1.71
C LYS A 57 8.37 -39.57 0.74
N GLY A 58 8.59 -38.26 0.59
CA GLY A 58 9.64 -37.65 -0.22
C GLY A 58 10.75 -37.03 0.66
N ALA A 59 11.31 -35.94 0.20
CA ALA A 59 12.34 -35.19 0.92
C ALA A 59 11.75 -34.38 2.08
N PHE A 60 10.64 -33.67 1.85
CA PHE A 60 9.94 -32.92 2.87
C PHE A 60 8.47 -32.64 2.53
N HIS A 61 7.67 -32.25 3.53
CA HIS A 61 6.29 -31.84 3.37
C HIS A 61 6.11 -30.34 3.54
N TRP A 62 5.14 -29.77 2.81
CA TRP A 62 4.57 -28.46 3.09
C TRP A 62 3.09 -28.57 3.39
N LEU A 63 2.67 -28.14 4.59
CA LEU A 63 1.28 -28.05 5.00
C LEU A 63 0.90 -26.60 5.24
N HIS A 64 -0.22 -26.17 4.70
CA HIS A 64 -0.72 -24.82 4.87
C HIS A 64 -2.13 -24.81 5.46
N PHE A 65 -2.28 -24.16 6.59
CA PHE A 65 -3.50 -24.16 7.38
C PHE A 65 -4.24 -22.81 7.36
N ASP A 66 -5.57 -22.88 7.53
CA ASP A 66 -6.38 -21.75 7.93
C ASP A 66 -6.47 -21.71 9.47
N LEU A 67 -5.81 -20.75 10.08
CA LEU A 67 -5.73 -20.62 11.55
C LEU A 67 -7.00 -19.99 12.18
N VAL A 68 -7.99 -19.62 11.37
CA VAL A 68 -9.33 -19.28 11.86
C VAL A 68 -10.08 -20.55 12.25
N ASP A 69 -9.75 -21.68 11.62
CA ASP A 69 -10.33 -22.97 11.94
C ASP A 69 -9.66 -23.60 13.16
N ALA A 70 -10.39 -23.74 14.25
CA ALA A 70 -9.88 -24.36 15.48
C ALA A 70 -9.36 -25.79 15.31
N ARG A 71 -9.81 -26.51 14.25
CA ARG A 71 -9.35 -27.86 13.94
C ARG A 71 -7.91 -27.89 13.46
N ALA A 72 -7.45 -26.84 12.76
CA ALA A 72 -6.06 -26.70 12.34
C ALA A 72 -5.11 -26.71 13.54
N ILE A 73 -5.47 -25.97 14.56
CA ILE A 73 -4.71 -25.83 15.79
C ILE A 73 -4.70 -27.16 16.57
N ALA A 74 -5.88 -27.78 16.72
CA ALA A 74 -6.00 -29.07 17.39
C ALA A 74 -5.19 -30.16 16.67
N TRP A 75 -5.14 -30.15 15.34
CA TRP A 75 -4.31 -31.07 14.58
C TRP A 75 -2.82 -30.85 14.84
N CYS A 76 -2.35 -29.60 14.86
CA CYS A 76 -0.96 -29.26 15.15
C CYS A 76 -0.57 -29.70 16.57
N GLU A 77 -1.41 -29.46 17.57
CA GLU A 77 -1.18 -29.88 18.97
C GLU A 77 -1.12 -31.40 19.14
N ALA A 78 -1.90 -32.13 18.34
CA ALA A 78 -1.88 -33.60 18.33
C ALA A 78 -0.58 -34.22 17.75
N GLN A 79 0.31 -33.41 17.14
CA GLN A 79 1.63 -33.87 16.71
C GLN A 79 2.57 -33.93 17.95
N ALA A 80 2.47 -35.03 18.69
CA ALA A 80 2.90 -35.21 20.08
C ALA A 80 4.41 -35.06 20.38
N ASN A 81 5.25 -34.76 19.40
CA ASN A 81 6.70 -34.67 19.56
C ASN A 81 7.26 -33.24 19.51
N LEU A 82 6.38 -32.21 19.49
CA LEU A 82 6.83 -30.82 19.40
C LEU A 82 6.47 -30.08 20.68
N PRO A 83 7.40 -29.24 21.16
CA PRO A 83 7.16 -28.42 22.33
C PRO A 83 5.93 -27.53 22.16
N ARG A 84 5.19 -27.30 23.23
CA ARG A 84 3.97 -26.48 23.23
C ARG A 84 4.27 -25.06 22.77
N GLU A 85 5.44 -24.55 23.09
CA GLU A 85 5.94 -23.20 22.75
C GLU A 85 6.00 -23.00 21.23
N VAL A 86 6.33 -24.05 20.47
CA VAL A 86 6.36 -24.03 19.00
C VAL A 86 4.95 -23.76 18.42
N TRP A 87 3.94 -24.40 19.00
CA TRP A 87 2.57 -24.25 18.52
C TRP A 87 1.90 -22.95 19.01
N GLN A 88 2.41 -22.35 20.07
CA GLN A 88 1.91 -21.05 20.56
C GLN A 88 1.97 -19.98 19.45
N ILE A 89 2.99 -20.00 18.59
CA ILE A 89 3.11 -19.06 17.47
C ILE A 89 1.90 -19.10 16.52
N LEU A 90 1.25 -20.25 16.36
CA LEU A 90 0.06 -20.40 15.52
C LEU A 90 -1.21 -19.85 16.20
N HIS A 91 -1.23 -19.82 17.53
CA HIS A 91 -2.34 -19.29 18.33
C HIS A 91 -2.26 -17.78 18.52
N ASP A 92 -1.05 -17.24 18.53
CA ASP A 92 -0.81 -15.85 18.90
C ASP A 92 -1.42 -14.91 17.84
N ARG A 93 -2.38 -14.09 18.30
CA ARG A 93 -3.06 -13.09 17.45
C ARG A 93 -2.38 -11.74 17.50
N ASP A 94 -1.66 -11.46 18.59
CA ASP A 94 -1.12 -10.15 18.92
C ASP A 94 0.40 -10.13 18.87
N ALA A 95 1.03 -11.25 18.45
CA ALA A 95 2.48 -11.33 18.37
C ALA A 95 3.04 -10.38 17.29
N SER A 96 4.11 -9.71 17.63
CA SER A 96 4.87 -8.93 16.66
C SER A 96 5.58 -9.87 15.67
N PRO A 97 5.66 -9.51 14.38
CA PRO A 97 6.40 -10.27 13.38
C PRO A 97 7.84 -10.51 13.84
N ARG A 98 8.25 -11.77 13.82
CA ARG A 98 9.59 -12.21 14.24
C ARG A 98 9.90 -13.60 13.71
N LEU A 99 11.18 -13.92 13.55
CA LEU A 99 11.70 -15.27 13.34
C LEU A 99 12.67 -15.60 14.47
N TYR A 100 12.63 -16.82 14.97
CA TYR A 100 13.52 -17.29 16.03
C TYR A 100 13.66 -18.82 15.97
N VAL A 101 14.69 -19.35 16.60
CA VAL A 101 14.91 -20.81 16.69
C VAL A 101 14.52 -21.27 18.09
N GLU A 102 13.59 -22.23 18.15
CA GLU A 102 13.15 -22.88 19.37
C GLU A 102 13.13 -24.40 19.19
N ALA A 103 13.73 -25.11 20.12
CA ALA A 103 13.84 -26.59 20.10
C ALA A 103 14.39 -27.18 18.77
N GLY A 104 15.27 -26.45 18.08
CA GLY A 104 15.82 -26.86 16.79
C GLY A 104 14.88 -26.66 15.60
N LEU A 105 13.81 -25.89 15.77
CA LEU A 105 12.88 -25.50 14.72
C LEU A 105 12.94 -23.99 14.48
N LEU A 106 12.80 -23.58 13.23
CA LEU A 106 12.60 -22.17 12.91
C LEU A 106 11.11 -21.85 13.04
N CYS A 107 10.79 -20.93 13.92
CA CYS A 107 9.43 -20.50 14.23
C CYS A 107 9.27 -19.02 14.00
N GLY A 108 8.09 -18.57 13.60
CA GLY A 108 7.83 -17.15 13.55
C GLY A 108 6.63 -16.72 12.74
N MET A 109 6.55 -15.42 12.56
CA MET A 109 5.55 -14.74 11.73
C MET A 109 6.24 -13.76 10.81
N LEU A 110 5.87 -13.82 9.54
CA LEU A 110 6.30 -12.88 8.51
C LEU A 110 5.11 -12.00 8.12
N PRO A 111 5.30 -10.69 7.94
CA PRO A 111 4.25 -9.83 7.44
C PRO A 111 3.91 -10.22 6.00
N ASP A 112 2.64 -10.15 5.62
CA ASP A 112 2.19 -10.23 4.24
C ASP A 112 1.32 -9.02 3.92
N PHE A 113 1.56 -8.44 2.74
CA PHE A 113 0.80 -7.29 2.28
C PHE A 113 -0.54 -7.79 1.76
N ALA A 114 -1.57 -7.74 2.60
CA ALA A 114 -2.92 -7.92 2.11
C ALA A 114 -3.21 -6.81 1.09
N ARG A 115 -3.71 -7.18 -0.05
CA ARG A 115 -4.00 -6.32 -1.22
C ARG A 115 -5.00 -5.18 -0.97
N ASN A 116 -5.47 -4.99 0.26
CA ASN A 116 -6.43 -3.96 0.66
C ASN A 116 -5.76 -2.70 1.20
N SER A 117 -4.79 -2.13 0.44
CA SER A 117 -4.28 -0.79 0.74
C SER A 117 -5.35 0.31 0.67
N ASP A 118 -6.53 0.02 0.13
CA ASP A 118 -7.65 0.96 0.03
C ASP A 118 -8.61 0.93 1.24
N SER A 119 -8.57 -0.09 2.09
CA SER A 119 -9.39 -0.12 3.31
C SER A 119 -8.64 0.53 4.48
N ARG A 120 -9.21 1.61 5.01
CA ARG A 120 -8.68 2.35 6.19
C ARG A 120 -8.54 1.48 7.45
N ASN A 121 -9.08 0.27 7.45
CA ASN A 121 -9.18 -0.67 8.56
C ASN A 121 -8.66 -2.07 8.21
N ALA A 122 -7.75 -2.23 7.22
CA ALA A 122 -7.17 -3.52 6.93
C ALA A 122 -6.29 -3.95 8.11
N GLU A 123 -6.67 -5.04 8.76
CA GLU A 123 -5.82 -5.69 9.75
C GLU A 123 -4.57 -6.23 9.06
N PRO A 124 -3.39 -6.10 9.70
CA PRO A 124 -2.16 -6.65 9.16
C PRO A 124 -2.28 -8.18 9.03
N SER A 125 -1.90 -8.70 7.88
CA SER A 125 -1.91 -10.14 7.62
C SER A 125 -0.52 -10.70 7.85
N TYR A 126 -0.46 -11.88 8.47
CA TYR A 126 0.79 -12.55 8.78
C TYR A 126 0.78 -14.00 8.27
N LEU A 127 1.92 -14.42 7.75
CA LEU A 127 2.23 -15.82 7.50
C LEU A 127 2.91 -16.39 8.74
N HIS A 128 2.22 -17.28 9.44
CA HIS A 128 2.82 -18.07 10.52
C HIS A 128 3.63 -19.19 9.92
N VAL A 129 4.83 -19.43 10.42
CA VAL A 129 5.76 -20.43 9.91
C VAL A 129 6.36 -21.22 11.07
N VAL A 130 6.35 -22.56 10.92
CA VAL A 130 7.15 -23.50 11.72
C VAL A 130 7.86 -24.42 10.76
N MET A 131 9.20 -24.45 10.79
CA MET A 131 10.01 -25.21 9.84
C MET A 131 10.97 -26.15 10.56
N ALA A 132 11.06 -27.37 10.05
CA ALA A 132 12.04 -28.39 10.42
C ALA A 132 12.87 -28.77 9.19
N LYS A 133 13.84 -29.70 9.36
CA LYS A 133 14.69 -30.19 8.25
C LYS A 133 13.92 -30.90 7.16
N ASN A 134 12.78 -31.51 7.48
CA ASN A 134 12.01 -32.36 6.59
C ASN A 134 10.52 -32.02 6.48
N TRP A 135 10.10 -30.89 7.02
CA TRP A 135 8.75 -30.36 6.85
C TRP A 135 8.70 -28.87 7.13
N ILE A 136 7.70 -28.21 6.56
CA ILE A 136 7.33 -26.84 6.86
C ILE A 136 5.82 -26.76 7.03
N VAL A 137 5.38 -26.20 8.12
CA VAL A 137 3.98 -25.86 8.42
C VAL A 137 3.84 -24.36 8.32
N THR A 138 2.86 -23.94 7.55
CA THR A 138 2.51 -22.52 7.45
C THR A 138 1.03 -22.34 7.77
N GLY A 139 0.69 -21.17 8.29
CA GLY A 139 -0.69 -20.86 8.62
C GLY A 139 -1.01 -19.39 8.32
N ARG A 140 -2.29 -19.15 8.05
CA ARG A 140 -2.81 -17.81 7.79
C ARG A 140 -4.13 -17.59 8.49
N ARG A 141 -4.45 -16.33 8.79
CA ARG A 141 -5.81 -15.94 9.23
C ARG A 141 -6.60 -15.24 8.12
N HIS A 142 -5.90 -14.60 7.20
CA HIS A 142 -6.46 -13.97 6.01
C HIS A 142 -5.79 -14.51 4.74
N PRO A 143 -6.46 -14.50 3.57
CA PRO A 143 -5.87 -14.97 2.33
C PRO A 143 -4.60 -14.19 1.96
N LEU A 144 -3.47 -14.89 1.81
CA LEU A 144 -2.15 -14.35 1.48
C LEU A 144 -1.89 -14.50 -0.03
N GLN A 145 -1.68 -13.39 -0.73
CA GLN A 145 -1.52 -13.42 -2.19
C GLN A 145 -0.17 -14.01 -2.61
N GLY A 146 0.92 -13.63 -1.93
CA GLY A 146 2.26 -14.13 -2.24
C GLY A 146 2.36 -15.65 -2.11
N ILE A 147 1.75 -16.24 -1.07
CA ILE A 147 1.72 -17.68 -0.86
C ILE A 147 0.89 -18.41 -1.93
N ARG A 148 -0.19 -17.80 -2.39
CA ARG A 148 -0.99 -18.34 -3.49
C ARG A 148 -0.21 -18.32 -4.80
N ASN A 149 0.47 -17.24 -5.11
CA ASN A 149 1.29 -17.11 -6.31
C ASN A 149 2.41 -18.17 -6.33
N LEU A 150 3.08 -18.38 -5.18
CA LEU A 150 4.08 -19.42 -5.04
C LEU A 150 3.51 -20.81 -5.28
N ARG A 151 2.38 -21.13 -4.66
CA ARG A 151 1.68 -22.42 -4.89
C ARG A 151 1.39 -22.65 -6.37
N ASP A 152 0.88 -21.64 -7.07
CA ASP A 152 0.53 -21.75 -8.48
C ASP A 152 1.79 -21.95 -9.35
N ASN A 153 2.94 -21.37 -8.97
CA ASN A 153 4.21 -21.60 -9.65
C ASN A 153 4.76 -23.01 -9.40
N LEU A 154 4.61 -23.54 -8.19
CA LEU A 154 4.98 -24.94 -7.88
C LEU A 154 4.18 -25.93 -8.72
N VAL A 155 2.88 -25.72 -8.86
CA VAL A 155 2.01 -26.56 -9.71
C VAL A 155 2.41 -26.45 -11.19
N LYS A 156 2.98 -25.32 -11.62
CA LYS A 156 3.51 -25.11 -12.98
C LYS A 156 4.90 -25.71 -13.20
N GLY A 157 5.49 -26.33 -12.17
CA GLY A 157 6.77 -27.05 -12.29
C GLY A 157 7.98 -26.32 -11.70
N GLN A 158 7.79 -25.30 -10.88
CA GLN A 158 8.91 -24.73 -10.10
C GLN A 158 9.47 -25.81 -9.16
N VAL A 159 10.79 -26.00 -9.20
CA VAL A 159 11.51 -26.99 -8.40
C VAL A 159 12.05 -26.36 -7.13
N ILE A 160 11.82 -27.00 -5.98
CA ILE A 160 12.31 -26.56 -4.66
C ILE A 160 12.83 -27.78 -3.89
N ALA A 161 14.13 -27.80 -3.59
CA ALA A 161 14.79 -28.96 -3.04
C ALA A 161 14.73 -29.06 -1.51
N THR A 162 14.57 -27.93 -0.79
CA THR A 162 14.66 -27.89 0.69
C THR A 162 13.58 -27.01 1.31
N PRO A 163 13.22 -27.23 2.59
CA PRO A 163 12.31 -26.33 3.30
C PRO A 163 12.83 -24.89 3.38
N ALA A 164 14.15 -24.69 3.52
CA ALA A 164 14.76 -23.36 3.52
C ALA A 164 14.57 -22.66 2.16
N ALA A 165 14.76 -23.38 1.04
CA ALA A 165 14.50 -22.84 -0.29
C ALA A 165 13.01 -22.52 -0.51
N LEU A 166 12.10 -23.26 0.12
CA LEU A 166 10.67 -22.97 0.08
C LEU A 166 10.35 -21.69 0.88
N LEU A 167 10.94 -21.53 2.06
CA LEU A 167 10.82 -20.28 2.84
C LEU A 167 11.38 -19.09 2.06
N GLU A 168 12.54 -19.26 1.42
CA GLU A 168 13.13 -18.23 0.54
C GLU A 168 12.18 -17.86 -0.59
N ALA A 169 11.56 -18.83 -1.23
CA ALA A 169 10.61 -18.59 -2.31
C ALA A 169 9.35 -17.84 -1.81
N MET A 170 8.86 -18.13 -0.60
CA MET A 170 7.75 -17.41 0.04
C MET A 170 8.12 -15.94 0.27
N VAL A 171 9.28 -15.69 0.86
CA VAL A 171 9.78 -14.35 1.13
C VAL A 171 10.04 -13.58 -0.15
N ASN A 172 10.65 -14.20 -1.16
CA ASN A 172 10.89 -13.57 -2.46
C ASN A 172 9.59 -13.23 -3.19
N SER A 173 8.56 -14.09 -3.11
CA SER A 173 7.25 -13.79 -3.68
C SER A 173 6.63 -12.55 -3.03
N HIS A 174 6.75 -12.45 -1.72
CA HIS A 174 6.28 -11.30 -0.95
C HIS A 174 7.06 -10.02 -1.32
N ILE A 175 8.39 -10.07 -1.35
CA ILE A 175 9.24 -8.93 -1.76
C ILE A 175 8.90 -8.47 -3.18
N ALA A 176 8.63 -9.40 -4.10
CA ALA A 176 8.23 -9.07 -5.47
C ALA A 176 6.88 -8.32 -5.53
N ASP A 177 5.93 -8.69 -4.68
CA ASP A 177 4.64 -7.99 -4.59
C ASP A 177 4.81 -6.57 -4.00
N VAL A 178 5.69 -6.39 -3.01
CA VAL A 178 6.06 -5.08 -2.47
C VAL A 178 6.75 -4.22 -3.53
N ALA A 179 7.70 -4.77 -4.28
CA ALA A 179 8.39 -4.06 -5.36
C ALA A 179 7.41 -3.52 -6.40
N LYS A 180 6.39 -4.31 -6.77
CA LYS A 180 5.32 -3.84 -7.68
C LYS A 180 4.54 -2.68 -7.08
N LEU A 181 4.19 -2.74 -5.79
CA LEU A 181 3.48 -1.64 -5.12
C LEU A 181 4.32 -0.36 -5.09
N ILE A 182 5.62 -0.47 -4.85
CA ILE A 182 6.56 0.66 -4.88
C ILE A 182 6.60 1.26 -6.29
N GLN A 183 6.71 0.42 -7.33
CA GLN A 183 6.69 0.87 -8.71
C GLN A 183 5.38 1.56 -9.09
N ASP A 184 4.24 1.03 -8.64
CA ASP A 184 2.94 1.66 -8.86
C ASP A 184 2.85 3.03 -8.18
N ILE A 185 3.44 3.17 -6.99
CA ILE A 185 3.52 4.46 -6.27
C ILE A 185 4.44 5.43 -7.01
N ALA A 186 5.58 4.97 -7.51
CA ALA A 186 6.48 5.79 -8.33
C ALA A 186 5.76 6.35 -9.56
N ASN A 187 5.06 5.49 -10.31
CA ASN A 187 4.29 5.89 -11.49
C ASN A 187 3.16 6.90 -11.14
N GLN A 188 2.50 6.73 -9.98
CA GLN A 188 1.51 7.69 -9.50
C GLN A 188 2.16 9.03 -9.16
N THR A 189 3.35 9.01 -8.57
CA THR A 189 4.13 10.22 -8.24
C THR A 189 4.50 10.97 -9.50
N ASP A 190 5.02 10.28 -10.53
CA ASP A 190 5.36 10.86 -11.84
C ASP A 190 4.13 11.51 -12.49
N THR A 191 2.98 10.84 -12.47
CA THR A 191 1.73 11.37 -13.01
C THR A 191 1.28 12.66 -12.31
N ILE A 192 1.43 12.73 -10.98
CA ILE A 192 1.09 13.94 -10.20
C ILE A 192 2.07 15.06 -10.53
N GLU A 193 3.36 14.77 -10.63
CA GLU A 193 4.41 15.73 -11.00
C GLU A 193 4.14 16.37 -12.37
N ASP A 194 3.85 15.56 -13.39
CA ASP A 194 3.52 16.04 -14.73
C ASP A 194 2.30 16.98 -14.73
N ARG A 195 1.28 16.69 -13.93
CA ARG A 195 0.09 17.56 -13.80
C ARG A 195 0.41 18.89 -13.10
N ILE A 196 1.26 18.88 -12.10
CA ILE A 196 1.71 20.09 -11.41
C ILE A 196 2.53 20.97 -12.38
N ILE A 197 3.48 20.39 -13.09
CA ILE A 197 4.33 21.09 -14.07
C ILE A 197 3.48 21.70 -15.18
N SER A 198 2.50 20.98 -15.70
CA SER A 198 1.59 21.46 -16.76
C SER A 198 0.60 22.52 -16.28
N ARG A 199 0.60 22.87 -14.99
CA ARG A 199 -0.35 23.78 -14.33
C ARG A 199 -1.82 23.46 -14.59
N SER A 200 -2.11 22.20 -14.91
CA SER A 200 -3.45 21.77 -15.29
C SER A 200 -4.36 21.50 -14.09
N ASP A 201 -3.80 21.36 -12.88
CA ASP A 201 -4.59 21.00 -11.71
C ASP A 201 -3.98 21.50 -10.38
N THR A 202 -4.80 22.18 -9.56
CA THR A 202 -4.50 22.53 -8.17
C THR A 202 -5.04 21.48 -7.18
N ALA A 203 -5.75 20.46 -7.67
CA ALA A 203 -6.38 19.40 -6.84
C ALA A 203 -5.39 18.34 -6.33
N GLY A 204 -4.12 18.39 -6.73
CA GLY A 204 -3.10 17.38 -6.38
C GLY A 204 -2.81 17.19 -4.89
N THR A 205 -3.17 18.14 -4.01
CA THR A 205 -2.89 18.05 -2.56
C THR A 205 -3.53 16.85 -1.88
N ALA A 206 -4.77 16.50 -2.25
CA ALA A 206 -5.47 15.34 -1.65
C ALA A 206 -4.87 14.01 -2.12
N GLU A 207 -4.45 13.93 -3.38
CA GLU A 207 -3.82 12.76 -3.98
C GLU A 207 -2.43 12.52 -3.38
N ILE A 208 -1.61 13.58 -3.23
CA ILE A 208 -0.32 13.52 -2.55
C ILE A 208 -0.48 13.01 -1.11
N GLY A 209 -1.53 13.48 -0.39
CA GLY A 209 -1.85 12.98 0.94
C GLY A 209 -2.20 11.48 0.97
N GLY A 210 -2.90 10.97 -0.05
CA GLY A 210 -3.18 9.55 -0.25
C GLY A 210 -1.91 8.74 -0.50
N LEU A 211 -1.07 9.23 -1.40
CA LEU A 211 0.21 8.64 -1.75
C LEU A 211 1.14 8.52 -0.53
N ARG A 212 1.29 9.57 0.25
CA ARG A 212 2.10 9.57 1.48
C ARG A 212 1.64 8.52 2.48
N ARG A 213 0.35 8.30 2.66
CA ARG A 213 -0.14 7.24 3.54
C ARG A 213 0.29 5.85 3.07
N LYS A 214 0.22 5.57 1.75
CA LYS A 214 0.69 4.32 1.17
C LYS A 214 2.20 4.14 1.39
N ILE A 215 3.00 5.16 1.12
CA ILE A 215 4.45 5.18 1.34
C ILE A 215 4.80 4.84 2.78
N VAL A 216 4.17 5.52 3.77
CA VAL A 216 4.43 5.29 5.20
C VAL A 216 4.09 3.85 5.60
N THR A 217 3.01 3.29 5.07
CA THR A 217 2.63 1.90 5.34
C THR A 217 3.68 0.93 4.83
N ILE A 218 4.08 1.05 3.56
CA ILE A 218 5.09 0.17 2.95
C ILE A 218 6.44 0.31 3.67
N HIS A 219 6.88 1.53 3.94
CA HIS A 219 8.13 1.77 4.67
C HIS A 219 8.14 1.08 6.04
N ARG A 220 7.04 1.18 6.81
CA ARG A 220 6.93 0.51 8.10
C ARG A 220 7.06 -1.01 7.97
N GLU A 221 6.47 -1.60 6.96
CA GLU A 221 6.49 -3.04 6.73
C GLU A 221 7.86 -3.52 6.23
N LEU A 222 8.52 -2.78 5.34
CA LEU A 222 9.90 -3.06 4.95
C LEU A 222 10.85 -2.99 6.15
N LYS A 223 10.67 -2.01 7.02
CA LYS A 223 11.46 -1.90 8.25
C LYS A 223 11.25 -3.10 9.18
N GLN A 224 10.03 -3.62 9.28
CA GLN A 224 9.75 -4.83 10.05
C GLN A 224 10.47 -6.04 9.44
N LEU A 225 10.40 -6.23 8.12
CA LEU A 225 11.13 -7.31 7.43
C LEU A 225 12.64 -7.20 7.65
N HIS A 226 13.22 -6.03 7.47
CA HIS A 226 14.64 -5.80 7.72
C HIS A 226 15.04 -6.18 9.16
N THR A 227 14.24 -5.78 10.15
CA THR A 227 14.50 -6.12 11.56
C THR A 227 14.44 -7.63 11.77
N ILE A 228 13.44 -8.33 11.24
CA ILE A 228 13.28 -9.79 11.36
C ILE A 228 14.51 -10.52 10.80
N PHE A 229 14.95 -10.14 9.60
CA PHE A 229 16.11 -10.81 8.97
C PHE A 229 17.43 -10.46 9.63
N ARG A 230 17.59 -9.25 10.11
CA ARG A 230 18.76 -8.86 10.90
C ARG A 230 18.84 -9.63 12.23
N ASP A 231 17.72 -9.77 12.94
CA ASP A 231 17.68 -10.43 14.23
C ASP A 231 17.98 -11.92 14.10
N ILE A 232 17.44 -12.62 13.09
CA ILE A 232 17.74 -14.03 12.84
C ILE A 232 19.18 -14.25 12.37
N LYS A 233 19.80 -13.29 11.68
CA LYS A 233 21.19 -13.35 11.26
C LYS A 233 22.17 -13.36 12.45
N HIS A 234 21.79 -12.74 13.55
CA HIS A 234 22.58 -12.67 14.77
C HIS A 234 22.20 -13.76 15.79
N ASP A 235 21.31 -14.70 15.44
CA ASP A 235 20.96 -15.82 16.31
C ASP A 235 21.91 -17.00 16.05
N ASP A 236 22.89 -17.23 16.94
CA ASP A 236 23.85 -18.33 16.88
C ASP A 236 23.20 -19.72 16.79
N LYS A 237 21.92 -19.86 17.20
CA LYS A 237 21.16 -21.10 17.09
C LYS A 237 20.68 -21.34 15.66
N ALA A 238 20.38 -20.28 14.92
CA ALA A 238 19.84 -20.35 13.58
C ALA A 238 20.86 -20.93 12.59
N GLU A 239 22.11 -20.51 12.66
CA GLU A 239 23.21 -20.98 11.82
C GLU A 239 23.47 -22.50 11.98
N LYS A 240 23.32 -23.01 13.21
CA LYS A 240 23.55 -24.44 13.53
C LYS A 240 22.42 -25.36 13.08
N VAL A 241 21.23 -24.82 12.86
CA VAL A 241 20.01 -25.61 12.60
C VAL A 241 19.76 -25.80 11.11
N TYR A 242 20.08 -24.78 10.27
CA TYR A 242 19.78 -24.82 8.84
C TYR A 242 20.98 -24.34 8.01
N GLU A 243 21.58 -25.26 7.27
CA GLU A 243 22.59 -24.96 6.26
C GLU A 243 22.00 -24.05 5.16
N GLY A 244 22.67 -22.95 4.84
CA GLY A 244 22.23 -21.98 3.85
C GLY A 244 21.23 -20.91 4.35
N LEU A 245 20.82 -20.94 5.62
CA LEU A 245 19.94 -19.92 6.19
C LEU A 245 20.62 -18.54 6.22
N GLU A 246 21.91 -18.48 6.55
CA GLU A 246 22.68 -17.24 6.56
C GLU A 246 22.74 -16.59 5.17
N GLU A 247 22.93 -17.39 4.12
CA GLU A 247 22.96 -16.91 2.74
C GLU A 247 21.58 -16.39 2.30
N LEU A 248 20.51 -17.13 2.64
CA LEU A 248 19.12 -16.70 2.42
C LEU A 248 18.86 -15.34 3.10
N VAL A 249 19.17 -15.23 4.37
CA VAL A 249 18.98 -14.02 5.17
C VAL A 249 19.76 -12.85 4.57
N THR A 250 21.02 -13.06 4.20
CA THR A 250 21.86 -12.01 3.61
C THR A 250 21.33 -11.55 2.25
N ARG A 251 20.85 -12.47 1.39
CA ARG A 251 20.25 -12.11 0.09
C ARG A 251 18.93 -11.36 0.26
N THR A 252 18.13 -11.78 1.22
CA THR A 252 16.84 -11.15 1.52
C THR A 252 17.03 -9.76 2.10
N ASP A 253 17.94 -9.60 3.05
CA ASP A 253 18.25 -8.33 3.70
C ASP A 253 18.66 -7.27 2.66
N ARG A 254 19.55 -7.62 1.73
CA ARG A 254 19.96 -6.72 0.64
C ARG A 254 18.79 -6.29 -0.24
N LYS A 255 17.84 -7.20 -0.56
CA LYS A 255 16.68 -6.85 -1.38
C LYS A 255 15.75 -5.89 -0.63
N VAL A 256 15.54 -6.14 0.66
CA VAL A 256 14.70 -5.27 1.51
C VAL A 256 15.35 -3.89 1.64
N GLU A 257 16.68 -3.82 1.81
CA GLU A 257 17.44 -2.56 1.87
C GLU A 257 17.26 -1.76 0.57
N MET A 258 17.44 -2.39 -0.60
CA MET A 258 17.22 -1.72 -1.89
C MET A 258 15.81 -1.14 -2.03
N LEU A 259 14.77 -1.89 -1.64
CA LEU A 259 13.39 -1.40 -1.66
C LEU A 259 13.14 -0.28 -0.65
N ASN A 260 13.82 -0.34 0.48
CA ASN A 260 13.75 0.72 1.49
C ASN A 260 14.35 2.03 0.98
N ASP A 261 15.47 1.97 0.27
CA ASP A 261 16.07 3.15 -0.36
C ASP A 261 15.16 3.74 -1.46
N GLU A 262 14.55 2.87 -2.28
CA GLU A 262 13.62 3.29 -3.32
C GLU A 262 12.38 3.99 -2.73
N ILE A 263 11.77 3.43 -1.68
CA ILE A 263 10.60 4.06 -1.05
C ILE A 263 10.96 5.37 -0.34
N HIS A 264 12.18 5.51 0.20
CA HIS A 264 12.66 6.77 0.74
C HIS A 264 12.81 7.84 -0.36
N ALA A 265 13.39 7.50 -1.50
CA ALA A 265 13.50 8.42 -2.62
C ALA A 265 12.12 8.93 -3.11
N ILE A 266 11.12 8.02 -3.19
CA ILE A 266 9.75 8.39 -3.53
C ILE A 266 9.12 9.27 -2.44
N GLN A 267 9.40 9.00 -1.17
CA GLN A 267 8.92 9.81 -0.05
C GLN A 267 9.43 11.25 -0.13
N ASP A 268 10.71 11.44 -0.44
CA ASP A 268 11.32 12.76 -0.59
C ASP A 268 10.74 13.50 -1.80
N ARG A 269 10.55 12.83 -2.94
CA ARG A 269 9.84 13.42 -4.10
C ARG A 269 8.42 13.85 -3.74
N ALA A 270 7.64 13.01 -3.09
CA ALA A 270 6.27 13.35 -2.67
C ALA A 270 6.24 14.56 -1.72
N ARG A 271 7.26 14.71 -0.88
CA ARG A 271 7.41 15.88 -0.01
C ARG A 271 7.68 17.15 -0.82
N LEU A 272 8.63 17.10 -1.77
CA LEU A 272 8.94 18.24 -2.65
C LEU A 272 7.72 18.67 -3.47
N LEU A 273 6.98 17.71 -4.05
CA LEU A 273 5.75 18.00 -4.78
C LEU A 273 4.69 18.67 -3.90
N GLN A 274 4.59 18.29 -2.63
CA GLN A 274 3.69 18.96 -1.69
C GLN A 274 4.12 20.40 -1.42
N GLU A 275 5.41 20.65 -1.23
CA GLU A 275 5.97 22.00 -1.01
C GLU A 275 5.72 22.88 -2.25
N GLU A 276 5.97 22.36 -3.45
CA GLU A 276 5.72 23.05 -4.72
C GLU A 276 4.23 23.38 -4.91
N THR A 277 3.35 22.40 -4.71
CA THR A 277 1.89 22.62 -4.80
C THR A 277 1.43 23.69 -3.83
N SER A 278 1.94 23.67 -2.59
CA SER A 278 1.62 24.68 -1.58
C SER A 278 2.09 26.07 -2.00
N ALA A 279 3.27 26.18 -2.60
CA ALA A 279 3.79 27.45 -3.13
C ALA A 279 2.93 27.98 -4.29
N LEU A 280 2.50 27.11 -5.21
CA LEU A 280 1.61 27.48 -6.32
C LEU A 280 0.24 27.99 -5.81
N VAL A 281 -0.34 27.30 -4.82
CA VAL A 281 -1.60 27.72 -4.20
C VAL A 281 -1.43 29.09 -3.51
N ALA A 282 -0.35 29.29 -2.76
CA ALA A 282 -0.05 30.56 -2.11
C ALA A 282 0.13 31.70 -3.13
N ALA A 283 0.82 31.45 -4.25
CA ALA A 283 0.97 32.40 -5.34
C ALA A 283 -0.39 32.75 -5.99
N SER A 284 -1.25 31.76 -6.20
CA SER A 284 -2.61 31.98 -6.74
C SER A 284 -3.48 32.83 -5.80
N ILE A 285 -3.44 32.53 -4.49
CA ILE A 285 -4.16 33.33 -3.46
C ILE A 285 -3.64 34.77 -3.46
N ASN A 286 -2.31 34.94 -3.48
CA ASN A 286 -1.70 36.26 -3.48
C ASN A 286 -2.10 37.06 -4.73
N ASN A 287 -2.14 36.45 -5.90
CA ASN A 287 -2.62 37.09 -7.13
C ASN A 287 -4.10 37.47 -7.03
N SER A 288 -4.95 36.62 -6.46
CA SER A 288 -6.36 36.94 -6.25
C SER A 288 -6.56 38.10 -5.29
N LEU A 289 -5.81 38.12 -4.17
CA LEU A 289 -5.81 39.25 -3.22
C LEU A 289 -5.34 40.54 -3.87
N TYR A 290 -4.31 40.49 -4.71
CA TYR A 290 -3.83 41.63 -5.45
C TYR A 290 -4.92 42.22 -6.38
N ILE A 291 -5.64 41.34 -7.12
CA ILE A 291 -6.74 41.78 -8.00
C ILE A 291 -7.86 42.46 -7.19
N ILE A 292 -8.28 41.85 -6.06
CA ILE A 292 -9.32 42.41 -5.18
C ILE A 292 -8.87 43.74 -4.63
N SER A 293 -7.62 43.85 -4.16
CA SER A 293 -7.05 45.10 -3.63
C SER A 293 -6.99 46.18 -4.70
N LEU A 294 -6.62 45.81 -5.93
CA LEU A 294 -6.57 46.75 -7.07
C LEU A 294 -7.97 47.29 -7.39
N ILE A 295 -8.98 46.43 -7.47
CA ILE A 295 -10.37 46.84 -7.71
C ILE A 295 -10.86 47.77 -6.61
N SER A 296 -10.61 47.42 -5.35
CA SER A 296 -10.99 48.22 -4.20
C SER A 296 -10.32 49.61 -4.23
N ALA A 297 -9.00 49.65 -4.52
CA ALA A 297 -8.25 50.91 -4.60
C ALA A 297 -8.76 51.84 -5.74
N LEU A 298 -9.19 51.25 -6.87
CA LEU A 298 -9.75 52.03 -8.00
C LEU A 298 -11.15 52.52 -7.74
N LEU A 299 -11.98 51.79 -7.00
CA LEU A 299 -13.38 52.14 -6.76
C LEU A 299 -13.57 53.10 -5.53
N LEU A 300 -12.65 53.02 -4.56
CA LEU A 300 -12.82 53.77 -3.30
C LEU A 300 -12.84 55.29 -3.51
N PRO A 301 -11.93 55.96 -4.25
CA PRO A 301 -11.98 57.40 -4.44
C PRO A 301 -13.26 57.89 -5.16
N PRO A 302 -13.69 57.30 -6.30
CA PRO A 302 -14.99 57.66 -6.90
C PRO A 302 -16.17 57.48 -5.96
N SER A 303 -16.21 56.39 -5.18
CA SER A 303 -17.29 56.09 -4.24
C SER A 303 -17.40 57.18 -3.16
N VAL A 304 -16.25 57.65 -2.65
CA VAL A 304 -16.21 58.78 -1.68
C VAL A 304 -16.72 60.07 -2.33
N ILE A 305 -16.29 60.38 -3.56
CA ILE A 305 -16.75 61.59 -4.29
C ILE A 305 -18.26 61.50 -4.48
N PHE A 306 -18.79 60.41 -5.03
CA PHE A 306 -20.24 60.27 -5.22
C PHE A 306 -21.03 60.25 -3.91
N GLY A 307 -20.47 59.70 -2.84
CA GLY A 307 -21.05 59.71 -1.49
C GLY A 307 -21.16 61.11 -0.94
N MET A 308 -20.11 61.94 -1.09
CA MET A 308 -20.14 63.37 -0.65
C MET A 308 -21.16 64.20 -1.43
N PHE A 309 -21.23 64.05 -2.74
CA PHE A 309 -22.19 64.74 -3.59
C PHE A 309 -23.62 64.16 -3.53
N GLY A 310 -23.79 62.91 -3.04
CA GLY A 310 -25.10 62.29 -2.82
C GLY A 310 -25.75 62.63 -1.47
N MET A 311 -25.07 63.39 -0.60
CA MET A 311 -25.61 63.77 0.71
C MET A 311 -26.61 64.90 0.58
N ASN A 312 -27.77 64.77 1.25
CA ASN A 312 -28.78 65.83 1.37
C ASN A 312 -28.44 66.86 2.49
N VAL A 313 -27.24 67.50 2.41
CA VAL A 313 -26.76 68.46 3.41
C VAL A 313 -26.58 69.82 2.71
N GLY A 314 -26.94 70.93 3.39
CA GLY A 314 -26.69 72.25 2.86
C GLY A 314 -25.22 72.56 2.71
N GLY A 315 -24.81 73.25 1.63
CA GLY A 315 -23.42 73.71 1.41
C GLY A 315 -22.61 72.81 0.45
N VAL A 316 -23.20 71.81 -0.14
CA VAL A 316 -22.52 71.01 -1.18
C VAL A 316 -22.35 71.88 -2.44
N PRO A 317 -21.10 72.09 -2.95
CA PRO A 317 -20.86 72.88 -4.13
C PRO A 317 -21.44 72.25 -5.38
N LEU A 318 -21.74 73.06 -6.41
CA LEU A 318 -22.23 72.66 -7.76
C LEU A 318 -23.63 71.95 -7.82
N ILE A 319 -24.40 71.90 -6.72
CA ILE A 319 -25.75 71.31 -6.73
C ILE A 319 -26.73 72.13 -7.61
N ALA A 320 -26.59 73.44 -7.64
CA ALA A 320 -27.46 74.30 -8.43
C ALA A 320 -27.00 74.52 -9.87
N GLU A 321 -25.83 73.98 -10.25
CA GLU A 321 -25.22 74.16 -11.58
C GLU A 321 -25.57 73.07 -12.55
N PRO A 322 -26.07 73.40 -13.77
CA PRO A 322 -26.42 72.39 -14.78
C PRO A 322 -25.25 71.44 -15.20
N THR A 323 -24.01 71.96 -15.04
CA THR A 323 -22.76 71.21 -15.37
C THR A 323 -22.19 70.43 -14.20
N GLY A 324 -22.78 70.55 -12.99
CA GLY A 324 -22.29 69.92 -11.78
C GLY A 324 -22.08 68.39 -11.89
N PHE A 325 -23.05 67.68 -12.51
CA PHE A 325 -22.96 66.26 -12.73
C PHE A 325 -21.72 65.85 -13.58
N ILE A 326 -21.48 66.58 -14.67
CA ILE A 326 -20.33 66.32 -15.56
C ILE A 326 -18.99 66.51 -14.84
N ILE A 327 -18.88 67.59 -14.07
CA ILE A 327 -17.66 67.93 -13.31
C ILE A 327 -17.36 66.83 -12.26
N VAL A 328 -18.36 66.43 -11.50
CA VAL A 328 -18.21 65.39 -10.46
C VAL A 328 -17.84 64.04 -11.08
N THR A 329 -18.47 63.70 -12.21
CA THR A 329 -18.14 62.44 -12.92
C THR A 329 -16.72 62.44 -13.47
N LEU A 330 -16.28 63.56 -14.08
CA LEU A 330 -14.90 63.70 -14.55
C LEU A 330 -13.89 63.64 -13.40
N ALA A 331 -14.19 64.26 -12.27
CA ALA A 331 -13.35 64.18 -11.07
C ALA A 331 -13.24 62.77 -10.51
N ALA A 332 -14.34 62.02 -10.52
CA ALA A 332 -14.35 60.61 -10.12
C ALA A 332 -13.49 59.73 -11.05
N ILE A 333 -13.60 59.90 -12.36
CA ILE A 333 -12.77 59.19 -13.36
C ILE A 333 -11.30 59.57 -13.20
N ALA A 334 -10.99 60.86 -13.06
CA ALA A 334 -9.62 61.34 -12.87
C ALA A 334 -8.98 60.79 -11.57
N SER A 335 -9.75 60.64 -10.50
CA SER A 335 -9.27 60.06 -9.24
C SER A 335 -8.90 58.56 -9.43
N SER A 336 -9.71 57.78 -10.13
CA SER A 336 -9.39 56.38 -10.46
C SER A 336 -8.15 56.29 -11.36
N ALA A 337 -8.06 57.13 -12.39
CA ALA A 337 -6.92 57.16 -13.30
C ALA A 337 -5.63 57.54 -12.55
N PHE A 338 -5.67 58.45 -11.60
CA PHE A 338 -4.55 58.83 -10.77
C PHE A 338 -4.07 57.67 -9.87
N VAL A 339 -5.00 56.93 -9.22
CA VAL A 339 -4.65 55.74 -8.44
C VAL A 339 -4.03 54.66 -9.32
N TYR A 340 -4.63 54.40 -10.49
CA TYR A 340 -4.06 53.44 -11.44
C TYR A 340 -2.65 53.82 -11.86
N TRP A 341 -2.39 55.08 -12.17
CA TRP A 341 -1.06 55.62 -12.53
C TRP A 341 -0.06 55.43 -11.39
N LEU A 342 -0.43 55.69 -10.13
CA LEU A 342 0.43 55.47 -8.97
C LEU A 342 0.82 54.00 -8.82
N LEU A 343 -0.14 53.09 -8.92
CA LEU A 343 0.07 51.65 -8.80
C LEU A 343 0.95 51.11 -9.96
N TRP A 344 0.70 51.57 -11.17
CA TRP A 344 1.52 51.23 -12.33
C TRP A 344 2.98 51.72 -12.20
N ARG A 345 3.17 52.93 -11.66
CA ARG A 345 4.52 53.48 -11.41
C ARG A 345 5.26 52.69 -10.34
N GLN A 346 4.60 52.21 -9.30
CA GLN A 346 5.21 51.38 -8.27
C GLN A 346 5.65 50.01 -8.84
N ARG A 347 4.82 49.39 -9.68
CA ARG A 347 5.12 48.09 -10.32
C ARG A 347 6.34 48.13 -11.25
N LYS A 348 6.72 49.26 -11.79
CA LYS A 348 7.94 49.42 -12.62
C LYS A 348 9.22 49.59 -11.80
N ARG A 349 9.12 49.75 -10.49
CA ARG A 349 10.27 49.96 -9.58
C ARG A 349 10.65 48.70 -8.79
N THR A 350 9.79 47.68 -8.77
CA THR A 350 10.03 46.34 -8.27
C THR A 350 10.28 45.36 -9.41
#